data_a7360808c3dbb8e91334fd0a0901d4a7
#
_entry.id   a7360808c3dbb8e91334fd0a0901d4a7
#
_cell.length_a   1.000
_cell.length_b   1.000
_cell.length_c   1.000
_cell.angle_alpha   90.00
_cell.angle_beta   90.00
_cell.angle_gamma   90.00
#
_symmetry.space_group_name_H-M   'P 1'
#
loop_
_entity.id
_entity.type
_entity.pdbx_description
1 polymer ?
#
loop_
_entity_poly.entity_id
_entity_poly.type
_entity_poly.pdbx_seq_one_letter_code
_entity_poly.pdbx_strand_id
1 'polypeptide(L)'
;KGERAYRLLGCELMYHDDLPQVGDTLCYDIHVDGHAKHGDVRLFFFHYDCRINGQPRLTVRQGQAGFFTDKELLDSDGILWIPEEQELVDNPVLDAPTYPLTSTIFTAEQVRAFSESRPWDCFGEGVMRTKTHTRTPTIQSGEMLFLRSDVFVDPNGGPWKRGYLKTTVQISPQDWYFEGHFKNDPC
;
A
#
# COMPACT_ATOMS: atom_id res chain seq x y z
N LYS A 1 -19.09 18.40 19.45
CA LYS A 1 -18.92 16.95 19.12
C LYS A 1 -19.20 16.78 17.63
N GLY A 2 -18.34 16.03 16.91
CA GLY A 2 -18.50 15.81 15.47
C GLY A 2 -17.86 16.89 14.57
N GLU A 3 -17.06 17.79 15.13
CA GLU A 3 -16.40 18.87 14.39
C GLU A 3 -14.98 18.53 13.97
N ARG A 4 -14.45 17.39 14.43
CA ARG A 4 -13.09 16.96 14.14
C ARG A 4 -13.07 15.51 13.71
N ALA A 5 -12.28 15.21 12.69
CA ALA A 5 -12.01 13.87 12.21
C ALA A 5 -10.78 13.29 12.93
N TYR A 6 -10.86 12.00 13.27
CA TYR A 6 -9.74 11.24 13.80
C TYR A 6 -8.79 10.84 12.66
N ARG A 7 -7.49 10.93 12.91
CA ARG A 7 -6.46 10.37 12.02
C ARG A 7 -5.35 9.72 12.84
N LEU A 8 -4.96 8.53 12.42
CA LEU A 8 -3.74 7.90 12.90
C LEU A 8 -2.54 8.60 12.26
N LEU A 9 -1.59 9.04 13.08
CA LEU A 9 -0.40 9.76 12.61
C LEU A 9 0.81 8.85 12.45
N GLY A 10 0.92 7.84 13.30
CA GLY A 10 2.01 6.88 13.23
C GLY A 10 1.99 5.88 14.37
N CYS A 11 2.65 4.77 14.16
CA CYS A 11 2.90 3.76 15.19
C CYS A 11 4.01 2.81 14.73
N GLU A 12 4.56 2.06 15.67
CA GLU A 12 5.37 0.87 15.40
C GLU A 12 4.46 -0.35 15.54
N LEU A 13 4.26 -1.10 14.46
CA LEU A 13 3.46 -2.31 14.43
C LEU A 13 4.37 -3.52 14.27
N MET A 14 4.26 -4.48 15.17
CA MET A 14 5.02 -5.73 15.12
C MET A 14 4.07 -6.93 15.12
N TYR A 15 4.22 -7.81 14.15
CA TYR A 15 3.56 -9.11 14.10
C TYR A 15 4.44 -10.15 14.76
N HIS A 16 3.85 -10.97 15.65
CA HIS A 16 4.55 -12.02 16.38
C HIS A 16 4.28 -13.41 15.81
N ASP A 17 3.25 -13.53 14.99
CA ASP A 17 2.79 -14.79 14.41
C ASP A 17 1.94 -14.49 13.16
N ASP A 18 1.42 -15.51 12.51
CA ASP A 18 0.57 -15.40 11.34
C ASP A 18 -0.62 -14.44 11.55
N LEU A 19 -1.14 -13.89 10.46
CA LEU A 19 -2.31 -13.02 10.51
C LEU A 19 -3.52 -13.75 11.11
N PRO A 20 -4.41 -13.03 11.81
CA PRO A 20 -5.66 -13.60 12.32
C PRO A 20 -6.47 -14.28 11.20
N GLN A 21 -7.12 -15.39 11.54
CA GLN A 21 -7.99 -16.12 10.64
C GLN A 21 -9.46 -15.76 10.88
N VAL A 22 -10.29 -15.96 9.87
CA VAL A 22 -11.74 -15.79 10.02
C VAL A 22 -12.27 -16.71 11.11
N GLY A 23 -12.93 -16.14 12.13
CA GLY A 23 -13.43 -16.86 13.29
C GLY A 23 -12.56 -16.73 14.54
N ASP A 24 -11.34 -16.18 14.42
CA ASP A 24 -10.53 -15.87 15.60
C ASP A 24 -11.17 -14.77 16.47
N THR A 25 -10.97 -14.90 17.78
CA THR A 25 -11.32 -13.85 18.73
C THR A 25 -10.07 -13.08 19.11
N LEU A 26 -10.03 -11.78 18.77
CA LEU A 26 -8.93 -10.91 19.12
C LEU A 26 -9.19 -10.25 20.46
N CYS A 27 -8.23 -10.37 21.37
CA CYS A 27 -8.24 -9.67 22.64
C CYS A 27 -7.23 -8.55 22.60
N TYR A 28 -7.70 -7.31 22.74
CA TYR A 28 -6.88 -6.11 22.77
C TYR A 28 -6.76 -5.58 24.19
N ASP A 29 -5.53 -5.32 24.63
CA ASP A 29 -5.19 -4.59 25.85
C ASP A 29 -4.62 -3.23 25.43
N ILE A 30 -5.44 -2.18 25.53
CA ILE A 30 -5.15 -0.86 24.98
C ILE A 30 -4.89 0.11 26.13
N HIS A 31 -3.76 0.80 26.07
CA HIS A 31 -3.35 1.80 27.04
C HIS A 31 -3.25 3.18 26.38
N VAL A 32 -3.83 4.20 27.00
CA VAL A 32 -3.65 5.60 26.61
C VAL A 32 -2.49 6.17 27.43
N ASP A 33 -1.38 6.49 26.76
CA ASP A 33 -0.15 6.93 27.39
C ASP A 33 -0.16 8.43 27.72
N GLY A 34 -0.94 9.19 26.99
CA GLY A 34 -1.04 10.63 27.25
C GLY A 34 -1.83 11.40 26.19
N HIS A 35 -2.00 12.67 26.45
CA HIS A 35 -2.65 13.63 25.59
C HIS A 35 -1.78 14.86 25.42
N ALA A 36 -1.83 15.48 24.24
CA ALA A 36 -1.20 16.76 23.97
C ALA A 36 -2.15 17.69 23.20
N LYS A 37 -1.86 18.96 23.29
CA LYS A 37 -2.49 19.99 22.51
C LYS A 37 -1.41 20.81 21.82
N HIS A 38 -1.47 20.91 20.49
CA HIS A 38 -0.62 21.77 19.70
C HIS A 38 -1.50 22.72 18.89
N GLY A 39 -1.49 24.00 19.24
CA GLY A 39 -2.49 24.93 18.69
C GLY A 39 -3.92 24.46 19.05
N ASP A 40 -4.72 24.23 18.02
CA ASP A 40 -6.07 23.67 18.15
C ASP A 40 -6.14 22.15 17.92
N VAL A 41 -5.09 21.54 17.42
CA VAL A 41 -5.00 20.10 17.24
C VAL A 41 -4.96 19.40 18.59
N ARG A 42 -5.74 18.34 18.72
CA ARG A 42 -5.75 17.44 19.87
C ARG A 42 -5.04 16.16 19.50
N LEU A 43 -4.04 15.79 20.28
CA LEU A 43 -3.26 14.57 20.07
C LEU A 43 -3.47 13.64 21.25
N PHE A 44 -3.38 12.33 21.01
CA PHE A 44 -3.22 11.34 22.06
C PHE A 44 -2.22 10.26 21.63
N PHE A 45 -1.60 9.66 22.64
CA PHE A 45 -0.59 8.64 22.47
C PHE A 45 -1.08 7.36 23.12
N PHE A 46 -0.74 6.23 22.52
CA PHE A 46 -1.24 4.94 22.97
C PHE A 46 -0.30 3.80 22.58
N HIS A 47 -0.47 2.70 23.26
CA HIS A 47 0.07 1.40 22.83
C HIS A 47 -0.96 0.32 23.10
N TYR A 48 -0.80 -0.84 22.46
CA TYR A 48 -1.63 -1.99 22.77
C TYR A 48 -0.95 -3.31 22.41
N ASP A 49 -1.43 -4.36 23.07
CA ASP A 49 -1.14 -5.75 22.76
C ASP A 49 -2.40 -6.44 22.26
N CYS A 50 -2.27 -7.23 21.20
CA CYS A 50 -3.33 -8.08 20.70
C CYS A 50 -2.94 -9.54 20.84
N ARG A 51 -3.88 -10.36 21.35
CA ARG A 51 -3.71 -11.80 21.57
C ARG A 51 -4.85 -12.57 20.95
N ILE A 52 -4.54 -13.81 20.54
CA ILE A 52 -5.51 -14.82 20.15
C ILE A 52 -5.24 -16.05 21.01
N ASN A 53 -6.27 -16.54 21.72
CA ASN A 53 -6.14 -17.66 22.65
C ASN A 53 -5.01 -17.48 23.68
N GLY A 54 -4.81 -16.25 24.15
CA GLY A 54 -3.76 -15.89 25.10
C GLY A 54 -2.35 -15.74 24.51
N GLN A 55 -2.13 -16.11 23.26
CA GLN A 55 -0.85 -15.98 22.58
C GLN A 55 -0.73 -14.61 21.92
N PRO A 56 0.44 -13.92 22.02
CA PRO A 56 0.68 -12.66 21.32
C PRO A 56 0.50 -12.82 19.81
N ARG A 57 -0.24 -11.89 19.19
CA ARG A 57 -0.46 -11.87 17.75
C ARG A 57 0.19 -10.65 17.11
N LEU A 58 -0.07 -9.49 17.66
CA LEU A 58 0.58 -8.24 17.24
C LEU A 58 0.68 -7.27 18.41
N THR A 59 1.62 -6.34 18.32
CA THR A 59 1.75 -5.23 19.25
C THR A 59 1.87 -3.91 18.50
N VAL A 60 1.31 -2.86 19.09
CA VAL A 60 1.53 -1.49 18.65
C VAL A 60 2.24 -0.72 19.76
N ARG A 61 3.27 0.02 19.37
CA ARG A 61 4.04 0.91 20.23
C ARG A 61 4.11 2.30 19.60
N GLN A 62 4.32 3.31 20.41
CA GLN A 62 4.44 4.70 19.99
C GLN A 62 3.25 5.17 19.14
N GLY A 63 2.06 4.63 19.40
CA GLY A 63 0.84 5.00 18.70
C GLY A 63 0.52 6.48 18.89
N GLN A 64 0.27 7.19 17.81
CA GLN A 64 -0.06 8.60 17.80
C GLN A 64 -1.29 8.82 16.95
N ALA A 65 -2.23 9.59 17.48
CA ALA A 65 -3.43 9.98 16.75
C ALA A 65 -3.78 11.44 17.01
N GLY A 66 -4.45 12.05 16.04
CA GLY A 66 -4.88 13.43 16.11
C GLY A 66 -6.35 13.59 15.75
N PHE A 67 -6.91 14.73 16.17
CA PHE A 67 -8.25 15.15 15.82
C PHE A 67 -8.18 16.50 15.08
N PHE A 68 -8.60 16.50 13.83
CA PHE A 68 -8.42 17.58 12.88
C PHE A 68 -9.77 18.12 12.41
N THR A 69 -9.85 19.41 12.14
CA THR A 69 -10.97 20.03 11.45
C THR A 69 -10.89 19.75 9.94
N ASP A 70 -12.00 19.86 9.24
CA ASP A 70 -12.03 19.73 7.77
C ASP A 70 -11.05 20.71 7.09
N LYS A 71 -10.92 21.92 7.65
CA LYS A 71 -9.98 22.93 7.13
C LYS A 71 -8.53 22.47 7.29
N GLU A 72 -8.15 21.96 8.47
CA GLU A 72 -6.79 21.46 8.71
C GLU A 72 -6.44 20.27 7.80
N LEU A 73 -7.42 19.41 7.45
CA LEU A 73 -7.24 18.32 6.50
C LEU A 73 -7.11 18.81 5.06
N LEU A 74 -7.91 19.80 4.66
CA LEU A 74 -7.83 20.38 3.32
C LEU A 74 -6.54 21.18 3.09
N ASP A 75 -6.03 21.84 4.13
CA ASP A 75 -4.78 22.58 4.09
C ASP A 75 -3.53 21.66 4.20
N SER A 76 -3.73 20.35 4.41
CA SER A 76 -2.67 19.36 4.50
C SER A 76 -2.31 18.84 3.12
N ASP A 77 -1.09 19.09 2.68
CA ASP A 77 -0.58 18.56 1.40
C ASP A 77 -0.20 17.06 1.48
N GLY A 78 -0.33 16.45 2.65
CA GLY A 78 0.11 15.09 2.90
C GLY A 78 1.63 14.93 2.86
N ILE A 79 2.09 13.71 2.65
CA ILE A 79 3.52 13.41 2.48
C ILE A 79 3.83 13.51 0.98
N LEU A 80 4.50 14.58 0.59
CA LEU A 80 4.94 14.77 -0.80
C LEU A 80 6.28 14.09 -1.02
N TRP A 81 6.42 13.43 -2.15
CA TRP A 81 7.72 12.94 -2.58
C TRP A 81 8.54 14.10 -3.16
N ILE A 82 9.67 14.42 -2.54
CA ILE A 82 10.58 15.47 -2.96
C ILE A 82 11.87 14.79 -3.45
N PRO A 83 12.13 14.79 -4.78
CA PRO A 83 13.29 14.09 -5.35
C PRO A 83 14.64 14.51 -4.75
N GLU A 84 14.75 15.79 -4.40
CA GLU A 84 15.97 16.40 -3.87
C GLU A 84 16.30 15.94 -2.44
N GLU A 85 15.31 15.45 -1.70
CA GLU A 85 15.49 14.88 -0.35
C GLU A 85 15.85 13.39 -0.37
N GLN A 86 15.80 12.77 -1.54
CA GLN A 86 16.13 11.38 -1.71
C GLN A 86 17.60 11.21 -2.09
N GLU A 87 18.44 10.88 -1.14
CA GLU A 87 19.80 10.44 -1.45
C GLU A 87 19.75 9.13 -2.25
N LEU A 88 20.36 9.15 -3.43
CA LEU A 88 20.57 7.93 -4.20
C LEU A 88 21.59 7.07 -3.45
N VAL A 89 21.10 6.05 -2.76
CA VAL A 89 21.97 5.06 -2.14
C VAL A 89 22.68 4.30 -3.27
N ASP A 90 24.02 4.17 -3.19
CA ASP A 90 24.80 3.30 -4.08
C ASP A 90 24.25 1.88 -3.93
N ASN A 91 23.49 1.48 -4.91
CA ASN A 91 22.90 0.16 -4.94
C ASN A 91 23.80 -0.80 -5.68
N PRO A 92 23.98 -2.02 -5.21
CA PRO A 92 24.75 -3.02 -5.94
C PRO A 92 24.16 -3.22 -7.34
N VAL A 93 25.03 -3.47 -8.30
CA VAL A 93 24.59 -3.84 -9.65
C VAL A 93 23.75 -5.11 -9.52
N LEU A 94 22.51 -5.06 -10.01
CA LEU A 94 21.65 -6.24 -10.08
C LEU A 94 22.04 -7.05 -11.30
N ASP A 95 21.94 -8.37 -11.18
CA ASP A 95 22.05 -9.27 -12.32
C ASP A 95 21.00 -8.90 -13.38
N ALA A 96 21.37 -9.04 -14.64
CA ALA A 96 20.44 -8.84 -15.73
C ALA A 96 19.25 -9.81 -15.58
N PRO A 97 18.02 -9.39 -15.93
CA PRO A 97 16.88 -10.28 -15.87
C PRO A 97 17.09 -11.49 -16.77
N THR A 98 16.74 -12.67 -16.29
CA THR A 98 16.87 -13.95 -17.03
C THR A 98 16.14 -13.90 -18.38
N TYR A 99 15.05 -13.16 -18.44
CA TYR A 99 14.28 -12.88 -19.65
C TYR A 99 14.07 -11.38 -19.78
N PRO A 100 14.73 -10.74 -20.74
CA PRO A 100 14.47 -9.33 -21.01
C PRO A 100 13.03 -9.17 -21.52
N LEU A 101 12.41 -8.07 -21.14
CA LEU A 101 11.10 -7.69 -21.67
C LEU A 101 11.24 -7.44 -23.18
N THR A 102 10.35 -8.02 -23.96
CA THR A 102 10.27 -7.84 -25.43
C THR A 102 9.39 -6.65 -25.81
N SER A 103 8.61 -6.14 -24.86
CA SER A 103 7.76 -4.97 -25.03
C SER A 103 7.94 -4.02 -23.86
N THR A 104 7.83 -2.73 -24.14
CA THR A 104 7.80 -1.66 -23.13
C THR A 104 6.38 -1.15 -22.85
N ILE A 105 5.39 -1.61 -23.61
CA ILE A 105 3.98 -1.25 -23.42
C ILE A 105 3.17 -2.54 -23.32
N PHE A 106 2.37 -2.62 -22.26
CA PHE A 106 1.45 -3.71 -22.00
C PHE A 106 0.03 -3.16 -21.98
N THR A 107 -0.84 -3.72 -22.81
CA THR A 107 -2.24 -3.28 -22.88
C THR A 107 -3.00 -3.65 -21.60
N ALA A 108 -4.11 -2.96 -21.36
CA ALA A 108 -5.00 -3.27 -20.23
C ALA A 108 -5.45 -4.75 -20.22
N GLU A 109 -5.62 -5.37 -21.40
CA GLU A 109 -5.96 -6.78 -21.52
C GLU A 109 -4.81 -7.69 -21.08
N GLN A 110 -3.58 -7.38 -21.48
CA GLN A 110 -2.37 -8.10 -21.05
C GLN A 110 -2.16 -7.99 -19.53
N VAL A 111 -2.35 -6.79 -18.97
CA VAL A 111 -2.26 -6.57 -17.51
C VAL A 111 -3.33 -7.39 -16.78
N ARG A 112 -4.56 -7.44 -17.32
CA ARG A 112 -5.63 -8.28 -16.77
C ARG A 112 -5.25 -9.76 -16.80
N ALA A 113 -4.68 -10.26 -17.90
CA ALA A 113 -4.22 -11.62 -17.99
C ALA A 113 -3.18 -11.95 -16.91
N PHE A 114 -2.26 -11.02 -16.63
CA PHE A 114 -1.31 -11.17 -15.53
C PHE A 114 -1.97 -11.21 -14.15
N SER A 115 -2.99 -10.37 -13.92
CA SER A 115 -3.76 -10.39 -12.68
C SER A 115 -4.56 -11.69 -12.47
N GLU A 116 -4.85 -12.41 -13.55
CA GLU A 116 -5.54 -13.69 -13.56
C GLU A 116 -4.58 -14.90 -13.57
N SER A 117 -3.32 -14.70 -13.16
CA SER A 117 -2.27 -15.72 -13.11
C SER A 117 -1.90 -16.30 -14.48
N ARG A 118 -2.01 -15.50 -15.53
CA ARG A 118 -1.62 -15.85 -16.91
C ARG A 118 -0.50 -14.94 -17.44
N PRO A 119 0.70 -14.93 -16.78
CA PRO A 119 1.80 -14.04 -17.18
C PRO A 119 2.29 -14.27 -18.61
N TRP A 120 2.15 -15.47 -19.17
CA TRP A 120 2.50 -15.77 -20.55
C TRP A 120 1.64 -15.02 -21.58
N ASP A 121 0.38 -14.69 -21.24
CA ASP A 121 -0.48 -13.88 -22.10
C ASP A 121 -0.16 -12.37 -21.98
N CYS A 122 0.55 -11.98 -20.91
CA CYS A 122 1.05 -10.64 -20.73
C CYS A 122 2.44 -10.44 -21.34
N PHE A 123 3.41 -11.26 -20.93
CA PHE A 123 4.83 -11.07 -21.21
C PHE A 123 5.36 -11.93 -22.36
N GLY A 124 4.57 -12.84 -22.91
CA GLY A 124 4.91 -13.66 -24.07
C GLY A 124 5.79 -14.87 -23.75
N GLU A 125 6.54 -15.31 -24.78
CA GLU A 125 7.24 -16.60 -24.76
C GLU A 125 8.29 -16.73 -23.64
N GLY A 126 8.96 -15.66 -23.26
CA GLY A 126 9.98 -15.66 -22.23
C GLY A 126 9.53 -16.22 -20.87
N VAL A 127 8.23 -16.19 -20.60
CA VAL A 127 7.63 -16.65 -19.34
C VAL A 127 6.72 -17.87 -19.50
N MET A 128 6.73 -18.54 -20.64
CA MET A 128 5.87 -19.71 -20.91
C MET A 128 6.03 -20.83 -19.89
N ARG A 129 7.21 -20.99 -19.31
CA ARG A 129 7.46 -21.98 -18.24
C ARG A 129 6.60 -21.77 -17.00
N THR A 130 6.07 -20.57 -16.80
CA THR A 130 5.19 -20.28 -15.64
C THR A 130 3.87 -21.04 -15.70
N LYS A 131 3.48 -21.58 -16.85
CA LYS A 131 2.30 -22.46 -16.99
C LYS A 131 2.37 -23.73 -16.12
N THR A 132 3.57 -24.14 -15.75
CA THR A 132 3.79 -25.35 -14.93
C THR A 132 4.08 -25.02 -13.47
N HIS A 133 4.12 -23.73 -13.10
CA HIS A 133 4.35 -23.34 -11.72
C HIS A 133 3.09 -23.57 -10.87
N THR A 134 3.29 -24.09 -9.67
CA THR A 134 2.20 -24.26 -8.68
C THR A 134 1.78 -22.94 -8.04
N ARG A 135 2.68 -21.95 -8.03
CA ARG A 135 2.44 -20.59 -7.57
C ARG A 135 3.02 -19.61 -8.59
N THR A 136 2.20 -19.17 -9.50
CA THR A 136 2.58 -18.17 -10.50
C THR A 136 2.49 -16.77 -9.89
N PRO A 137 3.53 -15.93 -10.02
CA PRO A 137 3.44 -14.53 -9.63
C PRO A 137 2.28 -13.84 -10.34
N THR A 138 1.56 -13.01 -9.60
CA THR A 138 0.43 -12.24 -10.10
C THR A 138 0.29 -10.92 -9.34
N ILE A 139 -0.52 -10.03 -9.85
CA ILE A 139 -0.98 -8.82 -9.17
C ILE A 139 -2.44 -8.98 -8.75
N GLN A 140 -2.95 -8.02 -7.99
CA GLN A 140 -4.35 -8.01 -7.56
C GLN A 140 -5.29 -8.09 -8.77
N SER A 141 -6.39 -8.80 -8.62
CA SER A 141 -7.38 -9.03 -9.69
C SER A 141 -8.77 -8.45 -9.33
N GLY A 142 -9.69 -8.49 -10.25
CA GLY A 142 -11.05 -8.01 -10.07
C GLY A 142 -11.08 -6.52 -9.74
N GLU A 143 -11.85 -6.15 -8.73
CA GLU A 143 -12.00 -4.74 -8.31
C GLU A 143 -10.73 -4.17 -7.71
N MET A 144 -9.84 -5.00 -7.17
CA MET A 144 -8.54 -4.59 -6.63
C MET A 144 -7.46 -4.37 -7.70
N LEU A 145 -7.76 -4.61 -8.97
CA LEU A 145 -6.86 -4.28 -10.08
C LEU A 145 -6.94 -2.79 -10.39
N PHE A 146 -6.01 -2.01 -9.85
CA PHE A 146 -5.92 -0.58 -10.13
C PHE A 146 -5.22 -0.26 -11.44
N LEU A 147 -4.38 -1.15 -11.97
CA LEU A 147 -3.74 -1.00 -13.28
C LEU A 147 -4.74 -1.34 -14.40
N ARG A 148 -5.69 -0.44 -14.66
CA ARG A 148 -6.85 -0.68 -15.55
C ARG A 148 -6.65 -0.18 -16.98
N SER A 149 -5.50 0.44 -17.26
CA SER A 149 -5.15 0.96 -18.60
C SER A 149 -3.80 0.41 -19.05
N ASP A 150 -3.34 0.86 -20.20
CA ASP A 150 -2.02 0.47 -20.69
C ASP A 150 -0.92 0.89 -19.71
N VAL A 151 0.06 0.02 -19.56
CA VAL A 151 1.19 0.20 -18.67
C VAL A 151 2.47 0.31 -19.48
N PHE A 152 3.18 1.42 -19.29
CA PHE A 152 4.54 1.58 -19.79
C PHE A 152 5.53 1.05 -18.76
N VAL A 153 6.51 0.28 -19.20
CA VAL A 153 7.60 -0.27 -18.37
C VAL A 153 8.94 -0.01 -19.04
N ASP A 154 9.85 0.63 -18.33
CA ASP A 154 11.25 0.74 -18.70
C ASP A 154 12.10 0.01 -17.65
N PRO A 155 12.67 -1.16 -17.96
CA PRO A 155 13.45 -1.94 -17.00
C PRO A 155 14.72 -1.24 -16.51
N ASN A 156 15.23 -0.28 -17.26
CA ASN A 156 16.44 0.47 -16.94
C ASN A 156 16.13 1.92 -16.54
N GLY A 157 14.86 2.28 -16.45
CA GLY A 157 14.41 3.62 -16.10
C GLY A 157 14.46 3.90 -14.61
N GLY A 158 13.95 5.08 -14.27
CA GLY A 158 13.91 5.60 -12.91
C GLY A 158 15.25 6.16 -12.43
N PRO A 159 15.25 6.86 -11.29
CA PRO A 159 16.45 7.53 -10.76
C PRO A 159 17.57 6.52 -10.41
N TRP A 160 17.23 5.32 -10.02
CA TRP A 160 18.18 4.25 -9.69
C TRP A 160 18.53 3.33 -10.85
N LYS A 161 17.97 3.56 -12.06
CA LYS A 161 18.14 2.69 -13.24
C LYS A 161 17.79 1.23 -12.99
N ARG A 162 16.75 0.99 -12.21
CA ARG A 162 16.30 -0.34 -11.76
C ARG A 162 14.89 -0.70 -12.18
N GLY A 163 14.27 0.15 -12.93
CA GLY A 163 12.94 0.01 -13.45
C GLY A 163 12.09 1.26 -13.23
N TYR A 164 11.22 1.50 -14.16
CA TYR A 164 10.22 2.55 -14.12
C TYR A 164 8.93 2.03 -14.72
N LEU A 165 7.84 2.26 -14.03
CA LEU A 165 6.50 1.91 -14.50
C LEU A 165 5.63 3.15 -14.48
N LYS A 166 4.86 3.34 -15.55
CA LYS A 166 3.89 4.43 -15.65
C LYS A 166 2.56 3.92 -16.21
N THR A 167 1.48 4.31 -15.57
CA THR A 167 0.12 4.09 -16.05
C THR A 167 -0.77 5.26 -15.68
N THR A 168 -1.94 5.33 -16.28
CA THR A 168 -2.96 6.32 -15.94
C THR A 168 -4.21 5.57 -15.50
N VAL A 169 -4.79 5.97 -14.36
CA VAL A 169 -6.03 5.40 -13.84
C VAL A 169 -7.08 6.48 -13.80
N GLN A 170 -8.24 6.22 -14.44
CA GLN A 170 -9.39 7.09 -14.30
C GLN A 170 -10.09 6.78 -12.97
N ILE A 171 -10.16 7.78 -12.12
CA ILE A 171 -10.86 7.70 -10.84
C ILE A 171 -12.30 8.17 -11.04
N SER A 172 -13.26 7.40 -10.54
CA SER A 172 -14.68 7.71 -10.58
C SER A 172 -15.24 7.85 -9.16
N PRO A 173 -16.15 8.81 -8.91
CA PRO A 173 -16.85 8.88 -7.63
C PRO A 173 -17.64 7.61 -7.26
N GLN A 174 -17.90 6.72 -8.22
CA GLN A 174 -18.58 5.44 -8.04
C GLN A 174 -17.62 4.27 -7.79
N ASP A 175 -16.31 4.53 -7.73
CA ASP A 175 -15.36 3.47 -7.41
C ASP A 175 -15.60 2.95 -5.98
N TRP A 176 -15.59 1.63 -5.84
CA TRP A 176 -16.00 0.92 -4.61
C TRP A 176 -15.24 1.36 -3.34
N TYR A 177 -13.99 1.75 -3.48
CA TYR A 177 -13.17 2.14 -2.33
C TYR A 177 -13.62 3.45 -1.67
N PHE A 178 -14.39 4.30 -2.37
CA PHE A 178 -14.99 5.50 -1.76
C PHE A 178 -16.12 5.17 -0.78
N GLU A 179 -16.81 4.04 -0.95
CA GLU A 179 -17.87 3.63 -0.02
C GLU A 179 -17.31 3.26 1.36
N GLY A 180 -16.08 2.74 1.41
CA GLY A 180 -15.40 2.35 2.64
C GLY A 180 -14.58 3.45 3.30
N HIS A 181 -14.41 4.59 2.65
CA HIS A 181 -13.59 5.68 3.17
C HIS A 181 -14.32 6.55 4.19
N PHE A 182 -13.57 7.04 5.16
CA PHE A 182 -14.08 8.05 6.08
C PHE A 182 -14.36 9.35 5.33
N LYS A 183 -15.48 10.01 5.68
CA LYS A 183 -15.79 11.31 5.13
C LYS A 183 -14.64 12.30 5.36
N ASN A 184 -14.27 13.05 4.33
CA ASN A 184 -13.16 14.02 4.32
C ASN A 184 -11.78 13.37 4.54
N ASP A 185 -11.61 12.11 4.17
CA ASP A 185 -10.31 11.44 4.14
C ASP A 185 -9.72 11.59 2.75
N PRO A 186 -8.49 12.13 2.59
CA PRO A 186 -7.84 12.13 1.30
C PRO A 186 -7.50 10.70 0.87
N CYS A 187 -7.84 10.36 -0.34
CA CYS A 187 -7.55 9.06 -0.96
C CYS A 187 -6.26 9.12 -1.79
#